data_1d5545536bcb0d54aafdf58d7ab0770f
#
_entry.id   1d5545536bcb0d54aafdf58d7ab0770f
#
_cell.length_a   1.000
_cell.length_b   1.000
_cell.length_c   1.000
_cell.angle_alpha   90.00
_cell.angle_beta   90.00
_cell.angle_gamma   90.00
#
_symmetry.space_group_name_H-M   'P 1'
#
loop_
_entity.id
_entity.type
_entity.pdbx_description
1 polymer ?
#
loop_
_entity_poly.entity_id
_entity_poly.type
_entity_poly.pdbx_seq_one_letter_code
_entity_poly.pdbx_strand_id
1 'polypeptide(L)'
;MHDAQRIASETVDAFNAHDESRMRELYAEDVVFEAPGDVHLTGRDAAVEYAMSWLRAFPDGGMRVHSEIVAGDWVVHEFTFSGTHDAPLQGPEAEIPATHRRPEGRGVEVLQVRAGKVAADHLYFDQVQVLTQLGLMPEPAAAG
;
A
#
# COMPACT_ATOMS: atom_id res chain seq x y z
N MET A 1 24.05 4.16 -5.31
CA MET A 1 22.58 4.15 -5.39
C MET A 1 22.05 5.45 -4.83
N HIS A 2 21.11 6.07 -5.50
CA HIS A 2 20.48 7.30 -5.05
C HIS A 2 19.77 7.06 -3.70
N ASP A 3 19.84 8.01 -2.77
CA ASP A 3 19.30 7.84 -1.42
C ASP A 3 17.79 7.60 -1.44
N ALA A 4 17.03 8.36 -2.23
CA ALA A 4 15.59 8.17 -2.36
C ALA A 4 15.26 6.78 -2.91
N GLN A 5 15.99 6.30 -3.89
CA GLN A 5 15.82 4.98 -4.47
C GLN A 5 16.07 3.88 -3.43
N ARG A 6 17.14 4.02 -2.65
CA ARG A 6 17.49 3.06 -1.60
C ARG A 6 16.39 2.98 -0.53
N ILE A 7 15.94 4.13 -0.05
CA ILE A 7 14.87 4.20 0.96
C ILE A 7 13.57 3.60 0.43
N ALA A 8 13.18 3.93 -0.81
CA ALA A 8 11.98 3.37 -1.42
C ALA A 8 12.06 1.85 -1.55
N SER A 9 13.22 1.31 -1.94
CA SER A 9 13.43 -0.13 -2.01
C SER A 9 13.32 -0.79 -0.64
N GLU A 10 13.88 -0.16 0.39
CA GLU A 10 13.80 -0.67 1.76
C GLU A 10 12.37 -0.65 2.31
N THR A 11 11.53 0.31 1.89
CA THR A 11 10.12 0.31 2.31
C THR A 11 9.36 -0.88 1.71
N VAL A 12 9.63 -1.24 0.47
CA VAL A 12 9.04 -2.42 -0.16
C VAL A 12 9.47 -3.68 0.58
N ASP A 13 10.76 -3.79 0.87
CA ASP A 13 11.30 -4.95 1.61
C ASP A 13 10.67 -5.09 2.99
N ALA A 14 10.54 -3.99 3.72
CA ALA A 14 9.93 -4.00 5.05
C ALA A 14 8.44 -4.40 5.00
N PHE A 15 7.70 -3.88 4.01
CA PHE A 15 6.31 -4.25 3.79
C PHE A 15 6.18 -5.74 3.50
N ASN A 16 6.98 -6.26 2.58
CA ASN A 16 6.94 -7.68 2.21
C ASN A 16 7.38 -8.60 3.33
N ALA A 17 8.26 -8.13 4.21
CA ALA A 17 8.66 -8.88 5.40
C ALA A 17 7.67 -8.74 6.56
N HIS A 18 6.62 -7.93 6.42
CA HIS A 18 5.69 -7.61 7.51
C HIS A 18 6.41 -7.04 8.73
N ASP A 19 7.46 -6.26 8.49
CA ASP A 19 8.34 -5.73 9.53
C ASP A 19 7.88 -4.33 9.96
N GLU A 20 6.99 -4.28 10.93
CA GLU A 20 6.43 -3.04 11.45
C GLU A 20 7.51 -2.11 11.99
N SER A 21 8.46 -2.62 12.76
CA SER A 21 9.56 -1.83 13.33
C SER A 21 10.38 -1.16 12.24
N ARG A 22 10.70 -1.91 11.18
CA ARG A 22 11.48 -1.37 10.08
C ARG A 22 10.70 -0.30 9.30
N MET A 23 9.40 -0.52 9.10
CA MET A 23 8.54 0.50 8.48
C MET A 23 8.56 1.80 9.30
N ARG A 24 8.47 1.71 10.63
CA ARG A 24 8.54 2.88 11.50
C ARG A 24 9.87 3.63 11.35
N GLU A 25 10.97 2.91 11.23
CA GLU A 25 12.29 3.52 11.05
C GLU A 25 12.42 4.25 9.72
N LEU A 26 11.74 3.79 8.68
CA LEU A 26 11.84 4.35 7.34
C LEU A 26 10.95 5.57 7.13
N TYR A 27 9.85 5.71 7.88
CA TYR A 27 8.96 6.86 7.77
C TYR A 27 9.42 8.01 8.66
N ALA A 28 9.30 9.23 8.13
CA ALA A 28 9.50 10.43 8.93
C ALA A 28 8.43 10.52 10.03
N GLU A 29 8.78 11.13 11.15
CA GLU A 29 7.83 11.29 12.26
C GLU A 29 6.56 12.04 11.83
N ASP A 30 6.70 13.00 10.93
CA ASP A 30 5.62 13.85 10.42
C ASP A 30 5.19 13.48 9.00
N VAL A 31 5.40 12.25 8.57
CA VAL A 31 5.03 11.80 7.22
C VAL A 31 3.58 12.11 6.89
N VAL A 32 3.33 12.51 5.64
CA VAL A 32 1.98 12.68 5.11
C VAL A 32 1.67 11.48 4.23
N PHE A 33 0.56 10.81 4.53
CA PHE A 33 0.13 9.61 3.81
C PHE A 33 -1.27 9.82 3.24
N GLU A 34 -1.45 9.47 1.97
CA GLU A 34 -2.74 9.53 1.31
C GLU A 34 -3.02 8.22 0.57
N ALA A 35 -4.29 7.80 0.56
CA ALA A 35 -4.73 6.59 -0.12
C ALA A 35 -6.17 6.74 -0.59
N PRO A 36 -6.64 5.88 -1.52
CA PRO A 36 -8.03 5.89 -1.97
C PRO A 36 -9.01 5.65 -0.82
N GLY A 37 -10.23 6.16 -0.96
CA GLY A 37 -11.23 6.12 0.09
C GLY A 37 -11.14 7.33 1.01
N ASP A 38 -10.58 8.43 0.50
CA ASP A 38 -10.43 9.69 1.22
C ASP A 38 -9.58 9.54 2.48
N VAL A 39 -8.52 8.73 2.40
CA VAL A 39 -7.59 8.51 3.49
C VAL A 39 -6.51 9.60 3.45
N HIS A 40 -6.47 10.42 4.50
CA HIS A 40 -5.46 11.47 4.69
C HIS A 40 -4.92 11.33 6.10
N LEU A 41 -3.68 10.87 6.23
CA LEU A 41 -3.06 10.60 7.52
C LEU A 41 -1.79 11.43 7.68
N THR A 42 -1.55 11.89 8.89
CA THR A 42 -0.30 12.57 9.26
C THR A 42 0.34 11.84 10.41
N GLY A 43 1.63 11.59 10.28
CA GLY A 43 2.40 10.94 11.31
C GLY A 43 2.72 9.48 11.01
N ARG A 44 3.85 9.07 11.52
CA ARG A 44 4.42 7.74 11.32
C ARG A 44 3.50 6.64 11.81
N ASP A 45 2.93 6.79 12.99
CA ASP A 45 2.12 5.73 13.59
C ASP A 45 0.87 5.44 12.76
N ALA A 46 0.19 6.48 12.29
CA ALA A 46 -1.00 6.32 11.45
C ALA A 46 -0.66 5.69 10.09
N ALA A 47 0.44 6.12 9.46
CA ALA A 47 0.86 5.58 8.18
C ALA A 47 1.25 4.10 8.27
N VAL A 48 2.00 3.73 9.29
CA VAL A 48 2.40 2.33 9.52
C VAL A 48 1.17 1.48 9.86
N GLU A 49 0.26 1.99 10.67
CA GLU A 49 -0.98 1.26 11.00
C GLU A 49 -1.83 0.99 9.75
N TYR A 50 -1.88 1.94 8.82
CA TYR A 50 -2.58 1.71 7.56
C TYR A 50 -1.97 0.51 6.81
N ALA A 51 -0.66 0.49 6.67
CA ALA A 51 0.03 -0.64 6.01
C ALA A 51 -0.22 -1.96 6.74
N MET A 52 -0.11 -1.94 8.06
CA MET A 52 -0.32 -3.15 8.86
C MET A 52 -1.76 -3.67 8.79
N SER A 53 -2.74 -2.78 8.63
CA SER A 53 -4.14 -3.19 8.47
C SER A 53 -4.34 -4.08 7.24
N TRP A 54 -3.68 -3.75 6.14
CA TRP A 54 -3.68 -4.60 4.94
C TRP A 54 -2.98 -5.93 5.19
N LEU A 55 -1.82 -5.90 5.85
CA LEU A 55 -1.05 -7.13 6.11
C LEU A 55 -1.74 -8.05 7.13
N ARG A 56 -2.53 -7.51 8.06
CA ARG A 56 -3.35 -8.33 8.95
C ARG A 56 -4.51 -8.98 8.20
N ALA A 57 -5.15 -8.24 7.28
CA ALA A 57 -6.24 -8.79 6.46
C ALA A 57 -5.73 -9.82 5.45
N PHE A 58 -4.50 -9.67 4.99
CA PHE A 58 -3.85 -10.54 4.02
C PHE A 58 -2.55 -11.08 4.62
N PRO A 59 -2.60 -12.11 5.49
CA PRO A 59 -1.41 -12.59 6.21
C PRO A 59 -0.27 -13.08 5.32
N ASP A 60 -0.56 -13.50 4.09
CA ASP A 60 0.42 -13.87 3.07
C ASP A 60 0.67 -12.73 2.06
N GLY A 61 0.21 -11.52 2.38
CA GLY A 61 0.23 -10.38 1.47
C GLY A 61 1.61 -9.83 1.20
N GLY A 62 1.76 -9.33 -0.02
CA GLY A 62 2.98 -8.63 -0.43
C GLY A 62 2.77 -7.88 -1.73
N MET A 63 3.76 -7.08 -2.08
CA MET A 63 3.74 -6.32 -3.31
C MET A 63 4.93 -6.69 -4.19
N ARG A 64 4.69 -6.68 -5.50
CA ARG A 64 5.72 -6.87 -6.52
C ARG A 64 5.81 -5.61 -7.36
N VAL A 65 6.97 -4.96 -7.35
CA VAL A 65 7.21 -3.75 -8.13
C VAL A 65 7.53 -4.12 -9.57
N HIS A 66 6.80 -3.52 -10.51
CA HIS A 66 6.99 -3.75 -11.96
C HIS A 66 7.88 -2.70 -12.59
N SER A 67 7.74 -1.44 -12.15
CA SER A 67 8.55 -0.34 -12.65
C SER A 67 8.87 0.63 -11.53
N GLU A 68 10.06 1.23 -11.65
CA GLU A 68 10.53 2.23 -10.71
C GLU A 68 11.01 3.44 -11.48
N ILE A 69 10.50 4.61 -11.12
CA ILE A 69 10.88 5.88 -11.70
C ILE A 69 11.42 6.75 -10.59
N VAL A 70 12.64 7.26 -10.77
CA VAL A 70 13.30 8.11 -9.78
C VAL A 70 13.52 9.49 -10.36
N ALA A 71 13.07 10.51 -9.65
CA ALA A 71 13.23 11.90 -10.06
C ALA A 71 13.57 12.74 -8.81
N GLY A 72 14.86 13.02 -8.60
CA GLY A 72 15.33 13.74 -7.42
C GLY A 72 14.96 13.01 -6.14
N ASP A 73 14.19 13.68 -5.29
CA ASP A 73 13.72 13.13 -4.01
C ASP A 73 12.50 12.23 -4.16
N TRP A 74 11.96 12.08 -5.36
CA TRP A 74 10.73 11.36 -5.61
C TRP A 74 11.00 10.00 -6.24
N VAL A 75 10.25 8.99 -5.80
CA VAL A 75 10.28 7.65 -6.38
C VAL A 75 8.85 7.20 -6.63
N VAL A 76 8.60 6.69 -7.83
CA VAL A 76 7.29 6.14 -8.21
C VAL A 76 7.45 4.65 -8.44
N HIS A 77 6.63 3.85 -7.77
CA HIS A 77 6.55 2.40 -7.98
C HIS A 77 5.21 2.04 -8.60
N GLU A 78 5.24 1.36 -9.74
CA GLU A 78 4.07 0.61 -10.21
C GLU A 78 4.18 -0.80 -9.68
N PHE A 79 3.13 -1.30 -9.05
CA PHE A 79 3.19 -2.58 -8.36
C PHE A 79 1.87 -3.36 -8.48
N THR A 80 1.93 -4.64 -8.12
CA THR A 80 0.76 -5.47 -7.85
C THR A 80 0.84 -5.94 -6.40
N PHE A 81 -0.23 -5.71 -5.66
CA PHE A 81 -0.43 -6.32 -4.34
C PHE A 81 -1.25 -7.59 -4.50
N SER A 82 -0.86 -8.66 -3.83
CA SER A 82 -1.63 -9.90 -3.80
C SER A 82 -1.56 -10.52 -2.42
N GLY A 83 -2.58 -11.29 -2.09
CA GLY A 83 -2.66 -12.01 -0.83
C GLY A 83 -4.03 -12.64 -0.68
N THR A 84 -4.16 -13.56 0.27
CA THR A 84 -5.41 -14.21 0.59
C THR A 84 -6.12 -13.44 1.71
N HIS A 85 -7.38 -13.07 1.46
CA HIS A 85 -8.19 -12.29 2.41
C HIS A 85 -8.71 -13.20 3.51
N ASP A 86 -7.88 -13.45 4.51
CA ASP A 86 -8.16 -14.41 5.59
C ASP A 86 -8.52 -13.79 6.93
N ALA A 87 -8.57 -12.45 7.01
CA ALA A 87 -8.98 -11.73 8.21
C ALA A 87 -9.72 -10.46 7.82
N PRO A 88 -10.47 -9.82 8.73
CA PRO A 88 -11.24 -8.64 8.39
C PRO A 88 -10.38 -7.48 7.86
N LEU A 89 -10.92 -6.78 6.87
CA LEU A 89 -10.32 -5.59 6.27
C LEU A 89 -11.21 -4.38 6.55
N GLN A 90 -10.61 -3.27 6.97
CA GLN A 90 -11.34 -2.03 7.15
C GLN A 90 -11.70 -1.43 5.79
N GLY A 91 -12.98 -1.46 5.46
CA GLY A 91 -13.50 -0.86 4.24
C GLY A 91 -13.89 0.60 4.43
N PRO A 92 -14.32 1.28 3.34
CA PRO A 92 -14.69 2.71 3.40
C PRO A 92 -15.85 3.01 4.34
N GLU A 93 -16.81 2.11 4.48
CA GLU A 93 -18.02 2.31 5.28
C GLU A 93 -18.09 1.37 6.48
N ALA A 94 -17.55 0.17 6.34
CA ALA A 94 -17.62 -0.85 7.37
C ALA A 94 -16.48 -1.85 7.23
N GLU A 95 -16.25 -2.60 8.30
CA GLU A 95 -15.30 -3.71 8.27
C GLU A 95 -15.81 -4.80 7.32
N ILE A 96 -14.90 -5.31 6.49
CA ILE A 96 -15.18 -6.35 5.51
C ILE A 96 -14.71 -7.68 6.08
N PRO A 97 -15.64 -8.63 6.37
CA PRO A 97 -15.25 -9.95 6.86
C PRO A 97 -14.41 -10.70 5.84
N ALA A 98 -13.60 -11.63 6.31
CA ALA A 98 -12.74 -12.45 5.46
C ALA A 98 -13.55 -13.14 4.36
N THR A 99 -13.11 -12.97 3.10
CA THR A 99 -13.75 -13.59 1.94
C THR A 99 -13.05 -14.87 1.49
N HIS A 100 -11.82 -15.10 1.98
CA HIS A 100 -10.93 -16.21 1.59
C HIS A 100 -10.57 -16.20 0.09
N ARG A 101 -10.78 -15.08 -0.57
CA ARG A 101 -10.39 -14.87 -1.96
C ARG A 101 -8.98 -14.29 -2.03
N ARG A 102 -8.36 -14.45 -3.19
CA ARG A 102 -6.99 -13.96 -3.42
C ARG A 102 -6.98 -12.91 -4.53
N PRO A 103 -7.25 -11.64 -4.21
CA PRO A 103 -7.20 -10.58 -5.20
C PRO A 103 -5.77 -10.23 -5.61
N GLU A 104 -5.65 -9.65 -6.79
CA GLU A 104 -4.43 -9.01 -7.28
C GLU A 104 -4.76 -7.57 -7.64
N GLY A 105 -4.35 -6.64 -6.79
CA GLY A 105 -4.62 -5.23 -6.98
C GLY A 105 -3.43 -4.49 -7.57
N ARG A 106 -3.63 -3.81 -8.70
CA ARG A 106 -2.59 -2.96 -9.28
C ARG A 106 -2.64 -1.59 -8.65
N GLY A 107 -1.46 -1.01 -8.40
CA GLY A 107 -1.37 0.30 -7.82
C GLY A 107 -0.12 1.04 -8.21
N VAL A 108 -0.10 2.30 -7.78
CA VAL A 108 1.04 3.20 -7.92
C VAL A 108 1.29 3.83 -6.57
N GLU A 109 2.52 3.84 -6.13
CA GLU A 109 2.93 4.52 -4.92
C GLU A 109 3.95 5.60 -5.26
N VAL A 110 3.69 6.83 -4.80
CA VAL A 110 4.55 7.99 -5.02
C VAL A 110 5.15 8.37 -3.69
N LEU A 111 6.46 8.23 -3.56
CA LEU A 111 7.20 8.49 -2.32
C LEU A 111 8.08 9.72 -2.49
N GLN A 112 8.08 10.58 -1.48
CA GLN A 112 9.07 11.64 -1.36
C GLN A 112 9.99 11.31 -0.18
N VAL A 113 11.30 11.30 -0.44
CA VAL A 113 12.31 11.03 0.59
C VAL A 113 13.02 12.31 0.96
N ARG A 114 13.15 12.57 2.26
CA ARG A 114 13.80 13.75 2.79
C ARG A 114 14.60 13.37 4.04
N ALA A 115 15.85 13.75 4.09
CA ALA A 115 16.75 13.42 5.21
C ALA A 115 16.76 11.92 5.54
N GLY A 116 16.78 11.07 4.50
CA GLY A 116 16.85 9.61 4.65
C GLY A 116 15.56 8.96 5.15
N LYS A 117 14.44 9.66 5.11
CA LYS A 117 13.14 9.16 5.56
C LYS A 117 12.06 9.44 4.52
N VAL A 118 11.01 8.63 4.52
CA VAL A 118 9.83 8.89 3.70
C VAL A 118 9.06 10.05 4.32
N ALA A 119 9.01 11.18 3.61
CA ALA A 119 8.32 12.39 4.08
C ALA A 119 6.89 12.47 3.56
N ALA A 120 6.61 11.88 2.40
CA ALA A 120 5.27 11.78 1.83
C ALA A 120 5.11 10.44 1.12
N ASP A 121 3.92 9.88 1.22
CA ASP A 121 3.58 8.59 0.61
C ASP A 121 2.16 8.69 0.07
N HIS A 122 2.03 8.71 -1.25
CA HIS A 122 0.75 8.79 -1.93
C HIS A 122 0.50 7.47 -2.64
N LEU A 123 -0.47 6.72 -2.13
CA LEU A 123 -0.87 5.42 -2.67
C LEU A 123 -2.11 5.59 -3.53
N TYR A 124 -2.09 5.00 -4.72
CA TYR A 124 -3.24 4.98 -5.64
C TYR A 124 -3.48 3.54 -6.09
N PHE A 125 -4.70 3.08 -5.92
CA PHE A 125 -5.11 1.78 -6.47
C PHE A 125 -6.60 1.82 -6.77
N ASP A 126 -7.06 0.88 -7.59
CA ASP A 126 -8.47 0.79 -7.96
C ASP A 126 -9.22 -0.01 -6.91
N GLN A 127 -9.97 0.69 -6.04
CA GLN A 127 -10.77 0.05 -5.01
C GLN A 127 -11.87 -0.83 -5.61
N VAL A 128 -12.46 -0.43 -6.73
CA VAL A 128 -13.49 -1.22 -7.40
C VAL A 128 -12.91 -2.54 -7.88
N GLN A 129 -11.71 -2.52 -8.43
CA GLN A 129 -11.02 -3.76 -8.85
C GLN A 129 -10.85 -4.72 -7.66
N VAL A 130 -10.36 -4.23 -6.55
CA VAL A 130 -10.15 -5.05 -5.35
C VAL A 130 -11.47 -5.59 -4.83
N LEU A 131 -12.50 -4.74 -4.69
CA LEU A 131 -13.80 -5.15 -4.18
C LEU A 131 -14.48 -6.15 -5.11
N THR A 132 -14.34 -5.96 -6.43
CA THR A 132 -14.88 -6.91 -7.43
C THR A 132 -14.22 -8.28 -7.28
N GLN A 133 -12.89 -8.30 -7.13
CA GLN A 133 -12.16 -9.57 -6.96
C GLN A 133 -12.46 -10.25 -5.63
N LEU A 134 -12.83 -9.48 -4.62
CA LEU A 134 -13.28 -10.03 -3.33
C LEU A 134 -14.73 -10.53 -3.37
N GLY A 135 -15.44 -10.32 -4.49
CA GLY A 135 -16.82 -10.74 -4.65
C GLY A 135 -17.82 -9.80 -4.00
N LEU A 136 -17.43 -8.57 -3.71
CA LEU A 136 -18.24 -7.59 -2.97
C LEU A 136 -18.90 -6.55 -3.88
N MET A 137 -18.59 -6.59 -5.18
CA MET A 137 -19.19 -5.74 -6.19
C MET A 137 -19.48 -6.55 -7.45
N PRO A 138 -20.54 -6.21 -8.20
CA PRO A 138 -20.81 -6.87 -9.47
C PRO A 138 -19.65 -6.67 -10.45
N GLU A 139 -19.36 -7.68 -11.27
CA GLU A 139 -18.41 -7.51 -12.35
C GLU A 139 -18.95 -6.51 -13.37
N PRO A 140 -18.07 -5.67 -13.98
CA PRO A 140 -18.52 -4.80 -15.06
C PRO A 140 -19.11 -5.61 -16.21
N ALA A 141 -20.16 -5.06 -16.84
CA ALA A 141 -20.72 -5.67 -18.03
C ALA A 141 -19.67 -5.75 -19.13
N ALA A 142 -19.62 -6.87 -19.85
CA ALA A 142 -18.72 -6.98 -20.98
C ALA A 142 -19.08 -5.90 -22.01
N ALA A 143 -18.05 -5.21 -22.55
CA ALA A 143 -18.24 -4.27 -23.63
C ALA A 143 -18.76 -5.02 -24.86
N GLY A 144 -20.00 -4.77 -25.18
CA GLY A 144 -20.68 -5.43 -26.30
C GLY A 144 -20.42 -4.71 -27.60
#